data_516dcc6e67fdce7036f5cf19f607da63
#
_entry.id   516dcc6e67fdce7036f5cf19f607da63
#
_cell.length_a   1.000
_cell.length_b   1.000
_cell.length_c   1.000
_cell.angle_alpha   90.00
_cell.angle_beta   90.00
_cell.angle_gamma   90.00
#
_symmetry.space_group_name_H-M   'P 1'
#
loop_
_entity.id
_entity.type
_entity.pdbx_description
1 polymer ?
#
loop_
_entity_poly.entity_id
_entity_poly.type
_entity_poly.pdbx_seq_one_letter_code
_entity_poly.pdbx_strand_id
1 'polypeptide(L)'
;MTYLVPHTPKNDIYKNKTGLLQNFQFVLKDMCKVEGLKTSCGNPDFYNQNTPAKDNAIFLDNILNQGAILKGITICDEFFYSVIGENSHYGTPENLNALKCVPGGSSSGSAAALTTNLYDFSIGSDTGGSVRVPASFCGLYGIRPTHGRIVSTGVYPMAPSFDTVGWFSKNINIFQKVGDVLLNINDTTKDNFKS
;
A
#
# COMPACT_ATOMS: atom_id res chain seq x y z
N MET A 1 -4.33 -15.68 -10.46
CA MET A 1 -3.29 -14.96 -9.72
C MET A 1 -3.98 -14.21 -8.59
N THR A 2 -3.74 -14.59 -7.36
CA THR A 2 -4.47 -14.05 -6.22
C THR A 2 -3.53 -13.16 -5.41
N TYR A 3 -3.37 -11.91 -5.81
CA TYR A 3 -2.76 -10.86 -5.00
C TYR A 3 -3.81 -9.90 -4.41
N LEU A 4 -5.07 -9.99 -4.86
CA LEU A 4 -6.19 -9.22 -4.33
C LEU A 4 -6.99 -10.06 -3.32
N VAL A 5 -7.53 -9.37 -2.30
CA VAL A 5 -8.46 -10.02 -1.35
C VAL A 5 -9.78 -10.36 -2.04
N PRO A 6 -10.52 -11.40 -1.58
CA PRO A 6 -11.80 -11.79 -2.18
C PRO A 6 -12.86 -10.69 -2.18
N HIS A 7 -12.78 -9.78 -1.22
CA HIS A 7 -13.70 -8.64 -1.03
C HIS A 7 -13.20 -7.33 -1.64
N THR A 8 -12.22 -7.39 -2.53
CA THR A 8 -11.76 -6.21 -3.27
C THR A 8 -12.92 -5.58 -4.05
N PRO A 9 -13.01 -4.23 -4.13
CA PRO A 9 -14.10 -3.57 -4.83
C PRO A 9 -14.10 -3.95 -6.31
N LYS A 10 -15.31 -4.10 -6.89
CA LYS A 10 -15.48 -4.41 -8.32
C LYS A 10 -15.29 -3.19 -9.22
N ASN A 11 -15.51 -2.01 -8.67
CA ASN A 11 -15.40 -0.75 -9.40
C ASN A 11 -14.16 0.02 -8.93
N ASP A 12 -13.61 0.80 -9.86
CA ASP A 12 -12.51 1.71 -9.59
C ASP A 12 -12.94 2.80 -8.61
N ILE A 13 -12.03 3.16 -7.69
CA ILE A 13 -12.25 4.24 -6.74
C ILE A 13 -11.33 5.40 -7.08
N TYR A 14 -11.91 6.58 -7.28
CA TYR A 14 -11.19 7.82 -7.55
C TYR A 14 -12.00 9.02 -7.01
N LYS A 15 -11.33 10.13 -6.70
CA LYS A 15 -11.99 11.38 -6.29
C LYS A 15 -11.89 12.46 -7.36
N ASN A 16 -10.69 12.74 -7.84
CA ASN A 16 -10.41 13.72 -8.88
C ASN A 16 -9.87 13.05 -10.14
N LYS A 17 -10.01 13.76 -11.28
CA LYS A 17 -9.46 13.32 -12.58
C LYS A 17 -8.18 14.07 -12.95
N THR A 18 -7.72 15.01 -12.12
CA THR A 18 -6.55 15.86 -12.37
C THR A 18 -5.63 15.86 -11.14
N GLY A 19 -4.36 16.14 -11.35
CA GLY A 19 -3.35 16.22 -10.29
C GLY A 19 -2.05 15.53 -10.68
N LEU A 20 -1.11 15.49 -9.76
CA LEU A 20 0.24 14.96 -9.98
C LEU A 20 0.25 13.46 -10.32
N LEU A 21 -0.76 12.72 -9.84
CA LEU A 21 -0.93 11.28 -10.06
C LEU A 21 -2.06 10.97 -11.04
N GLN A 22 -2.42 11.92 -11.91
CA GLN A 22 -3.51 11.76 -12.87
C GLN A 22 -3.35 10.48 -13.70
N ASN A 23 -4.42 9.66 -13.70
CA ASN A 23 -4.54 8.39 -14.42
C ASN A 23 -3.61 7.27 -13.93
N PHE A 24 -2.78 7.48 -12.90
CA PHE A 24 -2.01 6.38 -12.35
C PHE A 24 -2.92 5.41 -11.62
N GLN A 25 -2.74 4.13 -11.93
CA GLN A 25 -3.49 3.03 -11.34
C GLN A 25 -2.69 2.38 -10.20
N PHE A 26 -3.32 2.19 -9.05
CA PHE A 26 -2.65 1.61 -7.91
C PHE A 26 -3.50 0.58 -7.17
N VAL A 27 -2.84 -0.21 -6.35
CA VAL A 27 -3.45 -1.14 -5.40
C VAL A 27 -2.99 -0.81 -3.98
N LEU A 28 -3.83 -1.16 -3.01
CA LEU A 28 -3.68 -0.79 -1.61
C LEU A 28 -3.69 -2.03 -0.73
N LYS A 29 -2.72 -2.17 0.15
CA LYS A 29 -2.72 -3.19 1.20
C LYS A 29 -4.00 -3.09 2.04
N ASP A 30 -4.56 -4.23 2.40
CA ASP A 30 -5.76 -4.34 3.26
C ASP A 30 -5.44 -3.97 4.72
N MET A 31 -5.16 -2.70 4.94
CA MET A 31 -4.59 -2.18 6.19
C MET A 31 -5.24 -0.90 6.71
N CYS A 32 -6.17 -0.31 5.97
CA CYS A 32 -6.68 1.00 6.34
C CYS A 32 -8.15 1.17 5.93
N LYS A 33 -8.75 2.24 6.44
CA LYS A 33 -10.09 2.65 6.09
C LYS A 33 -10.15 3.13 4.63
N VAL A 34 -11.07 2.53 3.89
CA VAL A 34 -11.52 2.97 2.56
C VAL A 34 -13.03 3.19 2.68
N GLU A 35 -13.51 4.37 2.36
CA GLU A 35 -14.92 4.74 2.51
C GLU A 35 -15.85 3.72 1.83
N GLY A 36 -16.85 3.25 2.56
CA GLY A 36 -17.81 2.24 2.12
C GLY A 36 -17.30 0.79 2.13
N LEU A 37 -16.01 0.54 2.41
CA LEU A 37 -15.44 -0.80 2.45
C LEU A 37 -15.13 -1.27 3.88
N LYS A 38 -15.11 -2.58 4.05
CA LYS A 38 -14.58 -3.23 5.25
C LYS A 38 -13.12 -3.61 5.01
N THR A 39 -12.32 -3.57 6.06
CA THR A 39 -10.92 -4.02 6.08
C THR A 39 -10.82 -5.37 6.79
N SER A 40 -10.05 -6.31 6.26
CA SER A 40 -9.83 -7.61 6.90
C SER A 40 -8.52 -7.69 7.70
N CYS A 41 -7.56 -6.86 7.43
CA CYS A 41 -6.20 -7.00 7.95
C CYS A 41 -5.63 -8.41 7.73
N GLY A 42 -6.00 -9.07 6.62
CA GLY A 42 -5.57 -10.42 6.30
C GLY A 42 -6.33 -11.54 7.03
N ASN A 43 -7.42 -11.23 7.77
CA ASN A 43 -8.18 -12.20 8.55
C ASN A 43 -9.69 -12.13 8.24
N PRO A 44 -10.35 -13.23 7.82
CA PRO A 44 -11.77 -13.25 7.46
C PRO A 44 -12.70 -13.04 8.64
N ASP A 45 -12.35 -13.46 9.86
CA ASP A 45 -13.20 -13.27 11.04
C ASP A 45 -13.22 -11.82 11.44
N PHE A 46 -12.07 -11.14 11.37
CA PHE A 46 -11.99 -9.69 11.56
C PHE A 46 -12.83 -8.94 10.50
N TYR A 47 -12.75 -9.36 9.23
CA TYR A 47 -13.61 -8.80 8.18
C TYR A 47 -15.10 -8.94 8.50
N ASN A 48 -15.54 -10.12 8.97
CA ASN A 48 -16.95 -10.38 9.29
C ASN A 48 -17.46 -9.50 10.44
N GLN A 49 -16.61 -9.24 11.44
CA GLN A 49 -16.95 -8.42 12.60
C GLN A 49 -16.82 -6.92 12.31
N ASN A 50 -16.06 -6.53 11.29
CA ASN A 50 -15.83 -5.13 10.96
C ASN A 50 -17.04 -4.51 10.24
N THR A 51 -17.13 -3.19 10.25
CA THR A 51 -18.16 -2.41 9.56
C THR A 51 -17.53 -1.57 8.44
N PRO A 52 -18.29 -1.24 7.39
CA PRO A 52 -17.80 -0.33 6.36
C PRO A 52 -17.33 1.00 6.95
N ALA A 53 -16.17 1.45 6.51
CA ALA A 53 -15.61 2.72 6.97
C ALA A 53 -16.46 3.89 6.49
N LYS A 54 -16.61 4.92 7.33
CA LYS A 54 -17.34 6.15 6.98
C LYS A 54 -16.49 7.11 6.17
N ASP A 55 -15.16 7.04 6.35
CA ASP A 55 -14.19 7.95 5.76
C ASP A 55 -12.98 7.16 5.29
N ASN A 56 -12.21 7.70 4.35
CA ASN A 56 -10.92 7.18 3.97
C ASN A 56 -9.85 7.48 5.04
N ALA A 57 -8.77 6.70 5.03
CA ALA A 57 -7.53 7.11 5.68
C ALA A 57 -7.00 8.41 5.03
N ILE A 58 -6.42 9.32 5.81
CA ILE A 58 -5.99 10.65 5.33
C ILE A 58 -5.02 10.56 4.15
N PHE A 59 -4.02 9.68 4.23
CA PHE A 59 -3.04 9.51 3.15
C PHE A 59 -3.69 9.03 1.84
N LEU A 60 -4.76 8.21 1.94
CA LEU A 60 -5.48 7.72 0.78
C LEU A 60 -6.24 8.86 0.09
N ASP A 61 -6.87 9.73 0.86
CA ASP A 61 -7.52 10.92 0.31
C ASP A 61 -6.53 11.83 -0.43
N ASN A 62 -5.31 11.99 0.10
CA ASN A 62 -4.28 12.78 -0.57
C ASN A 62 -3.93 12.18 -1.95
N ILE A 63 -3.82 10.87 -2.05
CA ILE A 63 -3.54 10.16 -3.31
C ILE A 63 -4.70 10.30 -4.30
N LEU A 64 -5.93 10.03 -3.85
CA LEU A 64 -7.13 10.09 -4.70
C LEU A 64 -7.43 11.52 -5.18
N ASN A 65 -7.18 12.52 -4.36
CA ASN A 65 -7.33 13.93 -4.72
C ASN A 65 -6.30 14.39 -5.76
N GLN A 66 -5.19 13.67 -5.94
CA GLN A 66 -4.18 13.91 -6.97
C GLN A 66 -4.42 13.11 -8.26
N GLY A 67 -5.62 12.55 -8.43
CA GLY A 67 -6.06 11.92 -9.68
C GLY A 67 -5.67 10.46 -9.86
N ALA A 68 -5.13 9.80 -8.85
CA ALA A 68 -4.86 8.37 -8.89
C ALA A 68 -6.14 7.53 -8.78
N ILE A 69 -6.10 6.33 -9.35
CA ILE A 69 -7.23 5.40 -9.44
C ILE A 69 -6.88 4.15 -8.63
N LEU A 70 -7.62 3.91 -7.54
CA LEU A 70 -7.50 2.68 -6.77
C LEU A 70 -8.23 1.55 -7.49
N LYS A 71 -7.48 0.51 -7.86
CA LYS A 71 -7.95 -0.64 -8.65
C LYS A 71 -8.29 -1.86 -7.80
N GLY A 72 -7.81 -1.90 -6.56
CA GLY A 72 -8.09 -3.04 -5.70
C GLY A 72 -7.35 -3.03 -4.37
N ILE A 73 -7.81 -3.91 -3.48
CA ILE A 73 -7.25 -4.13 -2.15
C ILE A 73 -6.45 -5.43 -2.19
N THR A 74 -5.23 -5.39 -1.67
CA THR A 74 -4.29 -6.51 -1.77
C THR A 74 -4.19 -7.33 -0.50
N ILE A 75 -3.91 -8.62 -0.68
CA ILE A 75 -3.61 -9.55 0.40
C ILE A 75 -2.41 -9.03 1.20
N CYS A 76 -2.44 -9.25 2.50
CA CYS A 76 -1.33 -9.04 3.41
C CYS A 76 -1.21 -10.23 4.36
N ASP A 77 -0.06 -10.37 5.00
CA ASP A 77 0.12 -11.31 6.10
C ASP A 77 -0.86 -10.94 7.21
N GLU A 78 -1.39 -11.94 7.90
CA GLU A 78 -2.43 -11.78 8.92
C GLU A 78 -2.00 -10.80 10.01
N PHE A 79 -2.82 -9.77 10.26
CA PHE A 79 -2.55 -8.65 11.17
C PHE A 79 -1.16 -8.02 11.00
N PHE A 80 -0.59 -8.15 9.81
CA PHE A 80 0.73 -7.60 9.41
C PHE A 80 1.93 -8.25 10.14
N TYR A 81 1.69 -9.33 10.90
CA TYR A 81 2.66 -9.93 11.82
C TYR A 81 3.48 -11.05 11.14
N SER A 82 4.14 -10.72 10.06
CA SER A 82 5.11 -11.56 9.34
C SER A 82 5.88 -10.72 8.33
N VAL A 83 6.95 -11.26 7.78
CA VAL A 83 7.72 -10.68 6.66
C VAL A 83 7.88 -11.66 5.49
N ILE A 84 7.20 -12.81 5.54
CA ILE A 84 7.33 -13.88 4.55
C ILE A 84 6.40 -13.65 3.36
N GLY A 85 5.19 -13.16 3.61
CA GLY A 85 4.20 -12.91 2.57
C GLY A 85 3.20 -14.02 2.36
N GLU A 86 3.05 -14.90 3.35
CA GLU A 86 2.06 -15.98 3.36
C GLU A 86 0.82 -15.58 4.16
N ASN A 87 -0.35 -15.97 3.68
CA ASN A 87 -1.60 -15.83 4.40
C ASN A 87 -2.37 -17.15 4.32
N SER A 88 -2.66 -17.74 5.48
CA SER A 88 -3.33 -19.04 5.58
C SER A 88 -4.79 -19.01 5.12
N HIS A 89 -5.42 -17.83 5.09
CA HIS A 89 -6.84 -17.65 4.72
C HIS A 89 -7.00 -17.27 3.24
N TYR A 90 -6.15 -16.38 2.73
CA TYR A 90 -6.29 -15.81 1.39
C TYR A 90 -5.23 -16.30 0.41
N GLY A 91 -4.28 -17.13 0.89
CA GLY A 91 -3.20 -17.69 0.09
C GLY A 91 -1.98 -16.77 -0.03
N THR A 92 -0.96 -17.28 -0.70
CA THR A 92 0.31 -16.59 -0.92
C THR A 92 0.32 -15.96 -2.30
N PRO A 93 0.48 -14.62 -2.42
CA PRO A 93 0.62 -13.96 -3.71
C PRO A 93 1.88 -14.43 -4.45
N GLU A 94 1.77 -14.64 -5.75
CA GLU A 94 2.87 -15.11 -6.57
C GLU A 94 3.83 -13.97 -6.94
N ASN A 95 5.12 -14.18 -6.74
CA ASN A 95 6.17 -13.29 -7.20
C ASN A 95 6.58 -13.65 -8.64
N LEU A 96 6.09 -12.91 -9.65
CA LEU A 96 6.40 -13.19 -11.05
C LEU A 96 7.85 -12.82 -11.45
N ASN A 97 8.54 -12.02 -10.65
CA ASN A 97 9.95 -11.69 -10.87
C ASN A 97 10.89 -12.77 -10.31
N ALA A 98 10.38 -13.66 -9.43
CA ALA A 98 11.13 -14.78 -8.86
C ALA A 98 10.15 -15.95 -8.61
N LEU A 99 9.88 -16.72 -9.66
CA LEU A 99 8.95 -17.84 -9.62
C LEU A 99 9.34 -18.86 -8.54
N LYS A 100 8.36 -19.42 -7.83
CA LYS A 100 8.50 -20.36 -6.70
C LYS A 100 9.13 -19.74 -5.44
N CYS A 101 9.33 -18.42 -5.42
CA CYS A 101 9.76 -17.70 -4.22
C CYS A 101 8.58 -16.93 -3.65
N VAL A 102 8.52 -16.80 -2.32
CA VAL A 102 7.56 -15.94 -1.64
C VAL A 102 7.80 -14.48 -1.99
N PRO A 103 6.77 -13.63 -2.00
CA PRO A 103 6.91 -12.22 -2.36
C PRO A 103 7.53 -11.37 -1.25
N GLY A 104 7.71 -11.94 -0.05
CA GLY A 104 7.97 -11.17 1.16
C GLY A 104 6.71 -10.46 1.67
N GLY A 105 6.75 -10.00 2.90
CA GLY A 105 5.59 -9.42 3.61
C GLY A 105 5.98 -8.34 4.63
N SER A 106 4.98 -7.84 5.25
CA SER A 106 3.55 -8.19 5.25
C SER A 106 2.74 -7.50 4.12
N SER A 107 3.32 -6.62 3.31
CA SER A 107 2.66 -6.02 2.14
C SER A 107 2.82 -6.90 0.89
N SER A 108 2.57 -8.21 1.05
CA SER A 108 2.83 -9.27 0.06
C SER A 108 2.09 -9.05 -1.26
N GLY A 109 0.78 -8.86 -1.20
CA GLY A 109 -0.03 -8.62 -2.38
C GLY A 109 0.27 -7.30 -3.07
N SER A 110 0.65 -6.25 -2.31
CA SER A 110 1.04 -4.96 -2.88
C SER A 110 2.30 -5.04 -3.73
N ALA A 111 3.31 -5.78 -3.26
CA ALA A 111 4.53 -6.01 -4.02
C ALA A 111 4.29 -6.97 -5.19
N ALA A 112 3.61 -8.11 -4.96
CA ALA A 112 3.33 -9.08 -6.00
C ALA A 112 2.51 -8.49 -7.16
N ALA A 113 1.51 -7.64 -6.87
CA ALA A 113 0.70 -6.98 -7.89
C ALA A 113 1.55 -6.18 -8.89
N LEU A 114 2.60 -5.52 -8.44
CA LEU A 114 3.49 -4.76 -9.32
C LEU A 114 4.31 -5.67 -10.25
N THR A 115 4.55 -6.92 -9.89
CA THR A 115 5.27 -7.85 -10.78
C THR A 115 4.46 -8.20 -12.03
N THR A 116 3.15 -7.94 -12.04
CA THR A 116 2.25 -8.16 -13.19
C THR A 116 2.32 -7.07 -14.25
N ASN A 117 2.90 -5.92 -13.97
CA ASN A 117 2.89 -4.70 -14.82
C ASN A 117 1.50 -4.09 -15.09
N LEU A 118 0.50 -4.44 -14.29
CA LEU A 118 -0.87 -3.90 -14.43
C LEU A 118 -1.08 -2.59 -13.67
N TYR A 119 -0.17 -2.24 -12.76
CA TYR A 119 -0.30 -1.08 -11.88
C TYR A 119 0.98 -0.25 -11.87
N ASP A 120 0.83 1.05 -11.67
CA ASP A 120 1.91 2.02 -11.66
C ASP A 120 2.67 2.06 -10.33
N PHE A 121 1.91 1.94 -9.23
CA PHE A 121 2.44 1.89 -7.87
C PHE A 121 1.54 1.09 -6.94
N SER A 122 2.00 0.82 -5.75
CA SER A 122 1.19 0.23 -4.68
C SER A 122 1.55 0.80 -3.32
N ILE A 123 0.59 0.73 -2.40
CA ILE A 123 0.74 1.24 -1.03
C ILE A 123 0.75 0.08 -0.05
N GLY A 124 1.64 0.16 0.93
CA GLY A 124 1.75 -0.76 2.03
C GLY A 124 2.01 -0.08 3.36
N SER A 125 2.28 -0.86 4.40
CA SER A 125 2.75 -0.39 5.70
C SER A 125 4.03 -1.12 6.09
N ASP A 126 4.89 -0.43 6.83
CA ASP A 126 6.18 -0.96 7.30
C ASP A 126 6.34 -0.63 8.78
N THR A 127 6.34 -1.65 9.60
CA THR A 127 6.62 -1.58 11.04
C THR A 127 8.03 -2.09 11.30
N GLY A 128 8.34 -3.29 10.82
CA GLY A 128 9.64 -3.96 10.98
C GLY A 128 10.30 -4.38 9.67
N GLY A 129 9.82 -3.89 8.50
CA GLY A 129 10.34 -4.27 7.19
C GLY A 129 9.25 -4.52 6.13
N SER A 130 7.98 -4.37 6.48
CA SER A 130 6.85 -4.85 5.67
C SER A 130 6.59 -4.12 4.34
N VAL A 131 7.39 -3.12 3.98
CA VAL A 131 7.53 -2.56 2.63
C VAL A 131 8.91 -2.92 2.05
N ARG A 132 9.96 -2.70 2.82
CA ARG A 132 11.34 -2.90 2.36
C ARG A 132 11.66 -4.36 2.01
N VAL A 133 11.19 -5.33 2.81
CA VAL A 133 11.39 -6.76 2.55
C VAL A 133 10.71 -7.19 1.26
N PRO A 134 9.39 -7.00 1.07
CA PRO A 134 8.76 -7.40 -0.19
C PRO A 134 9.26 -6.58 -1.39
N ALA A 135 9.68 -5.33 -1.23
CA ALA A 135 10.32 -4.57 -2.30
C ALA A 135 11.61 -5.27 -2.78
N SER A 136 12.46 -5.69 -1.84
CA SER A 136 13.70 -6.42 -2.13
C SER A 136 13.43 -7.77 -2.81
N PHE A 137 12.45 -8.53 -2.32
CA PHE A 137 12.12 -9.86 -2.86
C PHE A 137 11.51 -9.79 -4.26
N CYS A 138 10.75 -8.74 -4.54
CA CYS A 138 10.09 -8.55 -5.84
C CYS A 138 10.88 -7.66 -6.82
N GLY A 139 12.07 -7.16 -6.43
CA GLY A 139 12.88 -6.29 -7.31
C GLY A 139 12.23 -4.95 -7.60
N LEU A 140 11.70 -4.28 -6.58
CA LEU A 140 10.96 -3.02 -6.67
C LEU A 140 11.67 -1.90 -5.91
N TYR A 141 11.41 -0.66 -6.28
CA TYR A 141 11.63 0.45 -5.37
C TYR A 141 10.59 0.39 -4.26
N GLY A 142 11.03 0.47 -3.00
CA GLY A 142 10.16 0.51 -1.84
C GLY A 142 10.77 1.37 -0.74
N ILE A 143 9.96 2.16 -0.06
CA ILE A 143 10.42 3.05 1.00
C ILE A 143 9.57 2.93 2.25
N ARG A 144 10.27 2.95 3.39
CA ARG A 144 9.75 3.31 4.69
C ARG A 144 10.23 4.73 5.01
N PRO A 145 9.39 5.76 4.91
CA PRO A 145 9.80 7.11 5.32
C PRO A 145 10.00 7.21 6.84
N THR A 146 10.49 8.36 7.28
CA THR A 146 10.60 8.67 8.71
C THR A 146 9.25 8.50 9.40
N HIS A 147 9.22 7.85 10.56
CA HIS A 147 8.01 7.66 11.37
C HIS A 147 7.32 9.01 11.65
N GLY A 148 6.00 9.04 11.49
CA GLY A 148 5.18 10.24 11.65
C GLY A 148 5.23 11.23 10.48
N ARG A 149 6.04 10.99 9.44
CA ARG A 149 6.10 11.88 8.27
C ARG A 149 4.84 11.79 7.41
N ILE A 150 4.21 10.63 7.35
CA ILE A 150 2.90 10.43 6.71
C ILE A 150 1.87 10.22 7.82
N VAL A 151 0.77 10.96 7.76
CA VAL A 151 -0.32 10.85 8.73
C VAL A 151 -0.97 9.46 8.62
N SER A 152 -0.94 8.69 9.70
CA SER A 152 -1.48 7.32 9.77
C SER A 152 -2.93 7.22 10.25
N THR A 153 -3.64 8.35 10.40
CA THR A 153 -5.05 8.33 10.77
C THR A 153 -5.87 7.51 9.79
N GLY A 154 -6.58 6.52 10.30
CA GLY A 154 -7.35 5.57 9.49
C GLY A 154 -6.59 4.30 9.08
N VAL A 155 -5.32 4.16 9.45
CA VAL A 155 -4.55 2.91 9.31
C VAL A 155 -4.78 2.04 10.54
N TYR A 156 -4.99 0.74 10.35
CA TYR A 156 -5.07 -0.22 11.45
C TYR A 156 -3.68 -0.44 12.06
N PRO A 157 -3.54 -0.29 13.38
CA PRO A 157 -2.23 -0.34 14.00
C PRO A 157 -1.74 -1.78 14.21
N MET A 158 -0.43 -1.99 14.08
CA MET A 158 0.29 -3.15 14.56
C MET A 158 1.16 -2.78 15.79
N ALA A 159 2.00 -1.78 15.62
CA ALA A 159 2.82 -1.18 16.67
C ALA A 159 2.93 0.34 16.40
N PRO A 160 2.04 1.18 16.96
CA PRO A 160 1.88 2.59 16.61
C PRO A 160 3.16 3.41 16.66
N SER A 161 4.10 3.08 17.54
CA SER A 161 5.40 3.76 17.65
C SER A 161 6.36 3.47 16.48
N PHE A 162 6.04 2.50 15.64
CA PHE A 162 6.87 2.06 14.52
C PHE A 162 6.14 2.05 13.18
N ASP A 163 4.80 1.98 13.19
CA ASP A 163 3.99 1.86 11.99
C ASP A 163 4.17 3.06 11.07
N THR A 164 4.42 2.78 9.80
CA THR A 164 4.63 3.80 8.78
C THR A 164 3.98 3.37 7.48
N VAL A 165 3.23 4.26 6.84
CA VAL A 165 2.77 4.07 5.46
C VAL A 165 3.97 4.19 4.54
N GLY A 166 4.10 3.25 3.61
CA GLY A 166 5.11 3.29 2.57
C GLY A 166 4.55 2.88 1.22
N TRP A 167 5.35 2.96 0.17
CA TRP A 167 4.90 2.67 -1.18
C TRP A 167 5.96 1.97 -2.00
N PHE A 168 5.50 1.41 -3.13
CA PHE A 168 6.31 0.68 -4.09
C PHE A 168 6.06 1.20 -5.51
N SER A 169 7.06 1.11 -6.38
CA SER A 169 6.91 1.21 -7.83
C SER A 169 8.06 0.51 -8.54
N LYS A 170 7.86 0.15 -9.80
CA LYS A 170 8.94 -0.27 -10.72
C LYS A 170 9.64 0.92 -11.37
N ASN A 171 8.97 2.05 -11.44
CA ASN A 171 9.44 3.24 -12.13
C ASN A 171 9.83 4.31 -11.12
N ILE A 172 11.11 4.74 -11.16
CA ILE A 172 11.63 5.73 -10.21
C ILE A 172 10.92 7.09 -10.30
N ASN A 173 10.49 7.51 -11.49
CA ASN A 173 9.79 8.78 -11.66
C ASN A 173 8.38 8.74 -11.06
N ILE A 174 7.69 7.59 -11.19
CA ILE A 174 6.40 7.38 -10.52
C ILE A 174 6.59 7.29 -9.02
N PHE A 175 7.62 6.55 -8.57
CA PHE A 175 8.00 6.42 -7.18
C PHE A 175 8.21 7.78 -6.50
N GLN A 176 8.92 8.70 -7.19
CA GLN A 176 9.14 10.07 -6.74
C GLN A 176 7.84 10.87 -6.66
N LYS A 177 7.01 10.85 -7.72
CA LYS A 177 5.73 11.57 -7.72
C LYS A 177 4.78 11.13 -6.60
N VAL A 178 4.73 9.83 -6.30
CA VAL A 178 3.97 9.32 -5.16
C VAL A 178 4.54 9.85 -3.85
N GLY A 179 5.86 9.90 -3.73
CA GLY A 179 6.56 10.50 -2.60
C GLY A 179 6.23 11.98 -2.43
N ASP A 180 6.24 12.77 -3.52
CA ASP A 180 5.91 14.19 -3.49
C ASP A 180 4.50 14.43 -2.93
N VAL A 181 3.54 13.57 -3.27
CA VAL A 181 2.17 13.64 -2.74
C VAL A 181 2.09 13.20 -1.28
N LEU A 182 2.67 12.05 -0.94
CA LEU A 182 2.56 11.48 0.40
C LEU A 182 3.34 12.25 1.46
N LEU A 183 4.49 12.81 1.07
CA LEU A 183 5.36 13.59 1.96
C LEU A 183 5.02 15.09 1.94
N ASN A 184 4.08 15.51 1.09
CA ASN A 184 3.67 16.91 0.95
C ASN A 184 4.87 17.85 0.70
N ILE A 185 5.73 17.49 -0.26
CA ILE A 185 7.01 18.19 -0.55
C ILE A 185 6.80 19.54 -1.26
N ASN A 186 5.59 20.08 -1.31
CA ASN A 186 5.35 21.48 -1.66
C ASN A 186 5.82 22.46 -0.57
N ASP A 187 6.37 21.93 0.52
CA ASP A 187 6.96 22.72 1.59
C ASP A 187 8.38 23.15 1.16
N THR A 188 8.57 24.44 1.04
CA THR A 188 9.77 25.16 0.56
C THR A 188 11.02 24.99 1.45
N THR A 189 11.23 23.84 2.04
CA THR A 189 12.46 23.51 2.80
C THR A 189 13.52 22.83 1.94
N LYS A 190 13.64 23.23 0.66
CA LYS A 190 14.71 22.76 -0.24
C LYS A 190 16.14 23.20 0.15
N ASP A 191 16.32 23.96 1.21
CA ASP A 191 17.58 24.68 1.40
C ASP A 191 18.44 24.33 2.63
N ASN A 192 18.22 23.24 3.35
CA ASN A 192 19.03 22.98 4.55
C ASN A 192 19.83 21.68 4.57
N PHE A 193 20.10 21.05 3.43
CA PHE A 193 21.17 20.06 3.32
C PHE A 193 22.33 20.63 2.52
N LYS A 194 23.05 21.58 3.10
CA LYS A 194 24.43 21.84 2.72
C LYS A 194 25.31 20.89 3.52
N SER A 195 26.04 20.05 2.76
CA SER A 195 27.09 19.11 3.15
C SER A 195 28.03 19.62 4.25
#